data_8fefac3a1890ff2e264666ee861116c3
#
_entry.id   8fefac3a1890ff2e264666ee861116c3
#
_cell.length_a   1.000
_cell.length_b   1.000
_cell.length_c   1.000
_cell.angle_alpha   90.00
_cell.angle_beta   90.00
_cell.angle_gamma   90.00
#
_symmetry.space_group_name_H-M   'P 1'
#
loop_
_entity.id
_entity.type
_entity.pdbx_description
1 polymer ?
#
loop_
_entity_poly.entity_id
_entity_poly.type
_entity_poly.pdbx_seq_one_letter_code
_entity_poly.pdbx_strand_id
1 'polypeptide(L)'
;MIREAIIKLSQKQDLTYEEAEQVMNEIMEGQATDVQKSSYLTALSMKGETIDEITASAAGMRAHCIKLLHNMDVLEALGVKIDLPPERSAELLKEIQICFLFAQNYHIAMKYVAPIRKELGIRTVFNILGPLSNPAGANMELMGVYEQELVEPLAQVMAKLGVVRGMVVYGQDKLDEISMSAPTSVCEIRDGWFQSYEITPEQFGYTRCSKEELVGGTPEENAEITKEILRGEERGGKRCAVCLNAGAAIYIAGKAQSMEEGVRMAEQIIDDGRALKKLEQFVEESRK
;
A
#
# COMPACT_ATOMS: atom_id res chain seq x y z
N MET A 1 2.50 -7.05 29.35
CA MET A 1 1.41 -6.36 28.64
C MET A 1 0.59 -7.28 27.73
N ILE A 2 1.21 -8.10 26.81
CA ILE A 2 0.45 -8.93 25.84
C ILE A 2 -0.60 -9.88 26.48
N ARG A 3 -0.35 -10.42 27.68
CA ARG A 3 -1.33 -11.28 28.38
C ARG A 3 -2.58 -10.52 28.78
N GLU A 4 -2.43 -9.33 29.34
CA GLU A 4 -3.55 -8.46 29.73
C GLU A 4 -4.35 -8.03 28.50
N ALA A 5 -3.67 -7.70 27.43
CA ALA A 5 -4.29 -7.35 26.15
C ALA A 5 -5.12 -8.51 25.59
N ILE A 6 -4.59 -9.75 25.61
CA ILE A 6 -5.35 -10.94 25.17
C ILE A 6 -6.62 -11.11 25.99
N ILE A 7 -6.56 -10.92 27.33
CA ILE A 7 -7.73 -11.03 28.20
C ILE A 7 -8.78 -9.98 27.83
N LYS A 8 -8.38 -8.70 27.66
CA LYS A 8 -9.30 -7.63 27.23
C LYS A 8 -9.95 -7.94 25.88
N LEU A 9 -9.15 -8.31 24.87
CA LEU A 9 -9.64 -8.63 23.53
C LEU A 9 -10.58 -9.83 23.53
N SER A 10 -10.33 -10.85 24.35
CA SER A 10 -11.21 -12.02 24.49
C SER A 10 -12.58 -11.66 25.07
N GLN A 11 -12.66 -10.55 25.80
CA GLN A 11 -13.89 -9.97 26.34
C GLN A 11 -14.50 -8.91 25.41
N LYS A 12 -13.99 -8.78 24.16
CA LYS A 12 -14.36 -7.76 23.15
C LYS A 12 -14.16 -6.32 23.64
N GLN A 13 -13.20 -6.11 24.55
CA GLN A 13 -12.82 -4.77 24.99
C GLN A 13 -11.71 -4.21 24.09
N ASP A 14 -11.79 -2.92 23.82
CA ASP A 14 -10.77 -2.22 23.03
C ASP A 14 -9.50 -1.99 23.87
N LEU A 15 -8.36 -1.99 23.19
CA LEU A 15 -7.10 -1.55 23.78
C LEU A 15 -6.97 -0.04 23.61
N THR A 16 -6.31 0.61 24.56
CA THR A 16 -5.86 1.99 24.35
C THR A 16 -4.71 2.02 23.35
N TYR A 17 -4.40 3.21 22.81
CA TYR A 17 -3.25 3.40 21.93
C TYR A 17 -1.97 2.87 22.58
N GLU A 18 -1.70 3.25 23.84
CA GLU A 18 -0.48 2.87 24.57
C GLU A 18 -0.41 1.36 24.80
N GLU A 19 -1.53 0.71 25.11
CA GLU A 19 -1.59 -0.75 25.27
C GLU A 19 -1.28 -1.47 23.96
N ALA A 20 -1.88 -1.04 22.85
CA ALA A 20 -1.66 -1.64 21.54
C ALA A 20 -0.22 -1.41 21.04
N GLU A 21 0.33 -0.20 21.23
CA GLU A 21 1.73 0.11 20.88
C GLU A 21 2.71 -0.76 21.69
N GLN A 22 2.50 -0.88 23.00
CA GLN A 22 3.38 -1.69 23.85
C GLN A 22 3.33 -3.17 23.47
N VAL A 23 2.15 -3.73 23.17
CA VAL A 23 2.03 -5.11 22.70
C VAL A 23 2.74 -5.29 21.35
N MET A 24 2.58 -4.34 20.43
CA MET A 24 3.27 -4.41 19.15
C MET A 24 4.79 -4.38 19.34
N ASN A 25 5.32 -3.54 20.22
CA ASN A 25 6.74 -3.50 20.56
C ASN A 25 7.21 -4.86 21.15
N GLU A 26 6.50 -5.45 22.10
CA GLU A 26 6.82 -6.80 22.64
C GLU A 26 6.87 -7.87 21.54
N ILE A 27 5.96 -7.80 20.56
CA ILE A 27 5.93 -8.72 19.41
C ILE A 27 7.15 -8.48 18.51
N MET A 28 7.43 -7.21 18.17
CA MET A 28 8.49 -6.82 17.25
C MET A 28 9.89 -7.04 17.83
N GLU A 29 10.06 -6.96 19.14
CA GLU A 29 11.29 -7.28 19.86
C GLU A 29 11.50 -8.80 20.08
N GLY A 30 10.50 -9.62 19.69
CA GLY A 30 10.57 -11.07 19.87
C GLY A 30 10.38 -11.55 21.31
N GLN A 31 9.86 -10.70 22.20
CA GLN A 31 9.61 -11.03 23.61
C GLN A 31 8.38 -11.90 23.79
N ALA A 32 7.39 -11.78 22.88
CA ALA A 32 6.17 -12.57 22.92
C ALA A 32 6.41 -13.99 22.37
N THR A 33 5.85 -14.99 23.05
CA THR A 33 5.85 -16.39 22.56
C THR A 33 4.92 -16.55 21.35
N ASP A 34 5.10 -17.59 20.56
CA ASP A 34 4.25 -17.86 19.39
C ASP A 34 2.78 -18.06 19.78
N VAL A 35 2.52 -18.69 20.91
CA VAL A 35 1.17 -18.84 21.46
C VAL A 35 0.55 -17.48 21.81
N GLN A 36 1.31 -16.59 22.42
CA GLN A 36 0.84 -15.24 22.76
C GLN A 36 0.56 -14.41 21.49
N LYS A 37 1.44 -14.43 20.51
CA LYS A 37 1.26 -13.76 19.21
C LYS A 37 0.02 -14.27 18.49
N SER A 38 -0.12 -15.61 18.38
CA SER A 38 -1.29 -16.24 17.75
C SER A 38 -2.59 -15.84 18.45
N SER A 39 -2.62 -15.94 19.79
CA SER A 39 -3.80 -15.58 20.59
C SER A 39 -4.16 -14.10 20.44
N TYR A 40 -3.17 -13.20 20.49
CA TYR A 40 -3.38 -11.75 20.32
C TYR A 40 -3.94 -11.43 18.95
N LEU A 41 -3.32 -11.92 17.88
CA LEU A 41 -3.75 -11.64 16.52
C LEU A 41 -5.15 -12.19 16.22
N THR A 42 -5.45 -13.39 16.71
CA THR A 42 -6.77 -13.99 16.56
C THR A 42 -7.84 -13.21 17.34
N ALA A 43 -7.59 -12.89 18.61
CA ALA A 43 -8.55 -12.16 19.43
C ALA A 43 -8.80 -10.74 18.89
N LEU A 44 -7.76 -10.04 18.42
CA LEU A 44 -7.87 -8.71 17.81
C LEU A 44 -8.70 -8.76 16.53
N SER A 45 -8.41 -9.70 15.63
CA SER A 45 -9.16 -9.90 14.38
C SER A 45 -10.63 -10.29 14.64
N MET A 46 -10.91 -11.14 15.64
CA MET A 46 -12.27 -11.54 16.00
C MET A 46 -13.08 -10.41 16.67
N LYS A 47 -12.42 -9.49 17.36
CA LYS A 47 -13.06 -8.30 17.92
C LYS A 47 -13.34 -7.25 16.85
N GLY A 48 -12.46 -7.13 15.88
CA GLY A 48 -12.35 -6.03 14.93
C GLY A 48 -11.45 -4.91 15.47
N GLU A 49 -10.50 -4.47 14.69
CA GLU A 49 -9.51 -3.46 15.07
C GLU A 49 -10.14 -2.07 15.13
N THR A 50 -9.80 -1.29 16.16
CA THR A 50 -10.13 0.13 16.24
C THR A 50 -9.08 0.98 15.54
N ILE A 51 -9.43 2.23 15.24
CA ILE A 51 -8.50 3.20 14.62
C ILE A 51 -7.25 3.38 15.51
N ASP A 52 -7.41 3.45 16.83
CA ASP A 52 -6.29 3.63 17.75
C ASP A 52 -5.40 2.39 17.81
N GLU A 53 -5.97 1.19 17.83
CA GLU A 53 -5.23 -0.07 17.78
C GLU A 53 -4.44 -0.23 16.48
N ILE A 54 -5.02 0.13 15.33
CA ILE A 54 -4.32 0.10 14.03
C ILE A 54 -3.20 1.15 14.01
N THR A 55 -3.49 2.38 14.46
CA THR A 55 -2.51 3.48 14.47
C THR A 55 -1.30 3.14 15.36
N ALA A 56 -1.56 2.64 16.57
CA ALA A 56 -0.53 2.22 17.52
C ALA A 56 0.31 1.05 16.98
N SER A 57 -0.35 0.08 16.36
CA SER A 57 0.32 -1.07 15.74
C SER A 57 1.23 -0.64 14.58
N ALA A 58 0.79 0.31 13.76
CA ALA A 58 1.60 0.87 12.68
C ALA A 58 2.82 1.64 13.21
N ALA A 59 2.64 2.44 14.26
CA ALA A 59 3.71 3.18 14.92
C ALA A 59 4.77 2.23 15.51
N GLY A 60 4.34 1.20 16.26
CA GLY A 60 5.23 0.17 16.80
C GLY A 60 5.97 -0.61 15.71
N MET A 61 5.31 -0.93 14.59
CA MET A 61 5.95 -1.62 13.47
C MET A 61 6.99 -0.74 12.75
N ARG A 62 6.75 0.58 12.59
CA ARG A 62 7.73 1.53 12.01
C ARG A 62 9.04 1.58 12.79
N ALA A 63 9.01 1.34 14.10
CA ALA A 63 10.19 1.41 14.96
C ALA A 63 11.16 0.22 14.80
N HIS A 64 10.77 -0.89 14.13
CA HIS A 64 11.50 -2.16 14.16
C HIS A 64 11.67 -2.82 12.78
N CYS A 65 12.69 -2.51 12.00
CA CYS A 65 12.86 -3.01 10.61
C CYS A 65 14.15 -3.84 10.33
N ILE A 66 14.11 -5.04 9.67
CA ILE A 66 15.22 -5.82 9.03
C ILE A 66 14.79 -7.00 8.06
N LYS A 67 15.70 -7.55 7.25
CA LYS A 67 15.63 -8.32 6.00
C LYS A 67 15.07 -9.76 6.01
N LEU A 68 14.29 -10.17 4.98
CA LEU A 68 13.82 -11.55 4.69
C LEU A 68 14.01 -11.93 3.21
N LEU A 69 14.01 -13.24 2.88
CA LEU A 69 14.10 -13.79 1.51
C LEU A 69 12.76 -13.69 0.76
N HIS A 70 12.79 -13.44 -0.57
CA HIS A 70 11.61 -13.22 -1.41
C HIS A 70 11.60 -14.09 -2.68
N ASN A 71 10.44 -14.15 -3.34
CA ASN A 71 10.30 -14.62 -4.72
C ASN A 71 10.48 -13.43 -5.69
N MET A 72 10.74 -13.74 -6.99
CA MET A 72 10.91 -12.74 -8.03
C MET A 72 9.71 -11.77 -8.11
N ASP A 73 10.01 -10.48 -8.18
CA ASP A 73 9.04 -9.39 -8.28
C ASP A 73 8.97 -8.88 -9.74
N VAL A 74 7.86 -8.24 -10.13
CA VAL A 74 7.70 -7.62 -11.45
C VAL A 74 8.80 -6.59 -11.72
N LEU A 75 9.20 -5.79 -10.71
CA LEU A 75 10.29 -4.82 -10.85
C LEU A 75 11.63 -5.49 -11.14
N GLU A 76 11.91 -6.66 -10.56
CA GLU A 76 13.10 -7.45 -10.90
C GLU A 76 13.04 -7.96 -12.33
N ALA A 77 11.87 -8.41 -12.80
CA ALA A 77 11.67 -8.80 -14.21
C ALA A 77 11.81 -7.62 -15.17
N LEU A 78 11.48 -6.40 -14.74
CA LEU A 78 11.76 -5.15 -15.46
C LEU A 78 13.25 -4.77 -15.46
N GLY A 79 14.04 -5.39 -14.58
CA GLY A 79 15.47 -5.18 -14.46
C GLY A 79 15.90 -4.26 -13.33
N VAL A 80 14.99 -3.80 -12.48
CA VAL A 80 15.30 -3.00 -11.29
C VAL A 80 15.92 -3.90 -10.23
N LYS A 81 16.99 -3.45 -9.59
CA LYS A 81 17.52 -4.09 -8.38
C LYS A 81 16.71 -3.63 -7.17
N ILE A 82 15.83 -4.49 -6.67
CA ILE A 82 14.91 -4.16 -5.56
C ILE A 82 15.53 -4.39 -4.18
N ASP A 83 16.49 -5.31 -4.07
CA ASP A 83 17.18 -5.63 -2.83
C ASP A 83 18.31 -4.62 -2.55
N LEU A 84 17.93 -3.38 -2.24
CA LEU A 84 18.83 -2.28 -1.94
C LEU A 84 18.85 -1.98 -0.44
N PRO A 85 20.01 -1.59 0.12
CA PRO A 85 20.04 -1.08 1.48
C PRO A 85 19.27 0.25 1.59
N PRO A 86 18.72 0.58 2.77
CA PRO A 86 17.93 1.79 2.98
C PRO A 86 18.62 3.08 2.53
N GLU A 87 19.93 3.17 2.73
CA GLU A 87 20.76 4.33 2.34
C GLU A 87 20.72 4.53 0.83
N ARG A 88 20.86 3.43 0.05
CA ARG A 88 20.82 3.51 -1.42
C ARG A 88 19.42 3.85 -1.94
N SER A 89 18.37 3.33 -1.31
CA SER A 89 16.99 3.72 -1.65
C SER A 89 16.75 5.21 -1.38
N ALA A 90 17.29 5.75 -0.29
CA ALA A 90 17.20 7.18 0.02
C ALA A 90 18.01 8.06 -0.97
N GLU A 91 19.18 7.58 -1.45
CA GLU A 91 19.95 8.23 -2.50
C GLU A 91 19.16 8.27 -3.82
N LEU A 92 18.61 7.13 -4.28
CA LEU A 92 17.77 7.07 -5.48
C LEU A 92 16.61 8.04 -5.41
N LEU A 93 15.93 8.13 -4.27
CA LEU A 93 14.83 9.08 -4.09
C LEU A 93 15.30 10.53 -4.28
N LYS A 94 16.50 10.89 -3.83
CA LYS A 94 17.08 12.23 -4.00
C LYS A 94 17.54 12.48 -5.44
N GLU A 95 18.21 11.50 -6.07
CA GLU A 95 18.83 11.64 -7.37
C GLU A 95 17.82 11.58 -8.53
N ILE A 96 16.94 10.59 -8.47
CA ILE A 96 16.01 10.31 -9.57
C ILE A 96 14.53 10.42 -9.17
N GLN A 97 14.23 10.79 -7.93
CA GLN A 97 12.88 11.04 -7.41
C GLN A 97 11.94 9.83 -7.45
N ILE A 98 12.51 8.64 -7.49
CA ILE A 98 11.80 7.36 -7.35
C ILE A 98 12.70 6.35 -6.65
N CYS A 99 12.12 5.55 -5.75
CA CYS A 99 12.76 4.37 -5.19
C CYS A 99 11.71 3.30 -4.93
N PHE A 100 12.17 2.08 -4.75
CA PHE A 100 11.36 0.98 -4.26
C PHE A 100 11.78 0.64 -2.82
N LEU A 101 10.81 0.70 -1.92
CA LEU A 101 11.02 0.34 -0.52
C LEU A 101 10.58 -1.11 -0.33
N PHE A 102 11.49 -2.03 -0.63
CA PHE A 102 11.19 -3.46 -0.53
C PHE A 102 10.88 -3.84 0.91
N ALA A 103 9.62 -4.11 1.22
CA ALA A 103 9.09 -4.27 2.57
C ALA A 103 9.91 -5.25 3.42
N GLN A 104 10.47 -6.29 2.81
CA GLN A 104 11.30 -7.28 3.51
C GLN A 104 12.64 -6.69 4.01
N ASN A 105 13.15 -5.62 3.40
CA ASN A 105 14.35 -4.94 3.84
C ASN A 105 14.10 -3.97 4.99
N TYR A 106 12.84 -3.60 5.22
CA TYR A 106 12.45 -2.59 6.20
C TYR A 106 11.67 -3.14 7.38
N HIS A 107 11.03 -4.32 7.28
CA HIS A 107 10.19 -4.88 8.34
C HIS A 107 10.76 -6.19 8.89
N ILE A 108 11.90 -6.11 9.57
CA ILE A 108 12.64 -7.25 10.16
C ILE A 108 11.85 -8.05 11.15
N ALA A 109 11.12 -7.35 11.98
CA ALA A 109 10.34 -7.95 13.04
C ALA A 109 9.22 -8.87 12.49
N MET A 110 8.90 -8.75 11.19
CA MET A 110 8.00 -9.67 10.51
C MET A 110 8.50 -11.13 10.54
N LYS A 111 9.78 -11.39 10.70
CA LYS A 111 10.31 -12.77 10.90
C LYS A 111 9.68 -13.47 12.11
N TYR A 112 9.27 -12.70 13.14
CA TYR A 112 8.64 -13.24 14.33
C TYR A 112 7.13 -13.49 14.16
N VAL A 113 6.53 -12.93 13.11
CA VAL A 113 5.08 -12.96 12.88
C VAL A 113 4.71 -13.74 11.62
N ALA A 114 5.54 -13.71 10.58
CA ALA A 114 5.24 -14.34 9.29
C ALA A 114 4.94 -15.84 9.39
N PRO A 115 5.68 -16.67 10.16
CA PRO A 115 5.36 -18.09 10.32
C PRO A 115 3.98 -18.28 10.95
N ILE A 116 3.66 -17.49 11.98
CA ILE A 116 2.39 -17.57 12.71
C ILE A 116 1.22 -17.19 11.81
N ARG A 117 1.35 -16.10 11.06
CA ARG A 117 0.33 -15.65 10.09
C ARG A 117 0.06 -16.72 9.03
N LYS A 118 1.12 -17.37 8.53
CA LYS A 118 1.00 -18.47 7.55
C LYS A 118 0.25 -19.67 8.14
N GLU A 119 0.52 -20.01 9.40
CA GLU A 119 -0.12 -21.12 10.08
C GLU A 119 -1.59 -20.79 10.44
N LEU A 120 -1.86 -19.57 10.89
CA LEU A 120 -3.23 -19.10 11.18
C LEU A 120 -4.14 -19.10 9.96
N GLY A 121 -3.65 -18.76 8.78
CA GLY A 121 -4.41 -18.72 7.54
C GLY A 121 -5.57 -17.71 7.51
N ILE A 122 -5.65 -16.80 8.49
CA ILE A 122 -6.67 -15.74 8.57
C ILE A 122 -6.07 -14.36 8.31
N ARG A 123 -6.91 -13.39 7.96
CA ARG A 123 -6.51 -11.97 7.91
C ARG A 123 -6.31 -11.45 9.33
N THR A 124 -5.28 -10.63 9.49
CA THR A 124 -4.91 -10.00 10.76
C THR A 124 -4.56 -8.53 10.51
N VAL A 125 -4.39 -7.74 11.54
CA VAL A 125 -3.96 -6.34 11.45
C VAL A 125 -2.71 -6.16 10.55
N PHE A 126 -1.84 -7.14 10.46
CA PHE A 126 -0.67 -7.10 9.56
C PHE A 126 -1.01 -7.07 8.06
N ASN A 127 -2.24 -7.31 7.65
CA ASN A 127 -2.66 -7.19 6.26
C ASN A 127 -2.83 -5.71 5.84
N ILE A 128 -3.01 -4.82 6.80
CA ILE A 128 -3.20 -3.38 6.59
C ILE A 128 -2.02 -2.54 7.08
N LEU A 129 -1.12 -3.10 7.88
CA LEU A 129 0.01 -2.35 8.45
C LEU A 129 1.14 -2.05 7.44
N GLY A 130 1.28 -2.83 6.36
CA GLY A 130 2.35 -2.66 5.38
C GLY A 130 2.44 -1.24 4.83
N PRO A 131 1.41 -0.74 4.13
CA PRO A 131 1.38 0.64 3.62
C PRO A 131 1.51 1.67 4.73
N LEU A 132 0.79 1.49 5.83
CA LEU A 132 0.80 2.40 6.98
C LEU A 132 2.17 2.50 7.69
N SER A 133 3.06 1.56 7.46
CA SER A 133 4.40 1.50 8.08
C SER A 133 5.50 1.93 7.13
N ASN A 134 5.20 2.74 6.12
CA ASN A 134 6.18 3.23 5.15
C ASN A 134 7.36 3.95 5.85
N PRO A 135 8.60 3.45 5.70
CA PRO A 135 9.76 4.00 6.40
C PRO A 135 10.22 5.36 5.87
N ALA A 136 9.75 5.78 4.68
CA ALA A 136 10.06 7.09 4.14
C ALA A 136 9.28 8.23 4.81
N GLY A 137 8.30 7.93 5.68
CA GLY A 137 7.49 8.94 6.34
C GLY A 137 6.69 9.79 5.33
N ALA A 138 6.16 9.14 4.28
CA ALA A 138 5.37 9.81 3.27
C ALA A 138 4.18 10.54 3.90
N ASN A 139 3.98 11.80 3.52
CA ASN A 139 2.87 12.63 3.96
C ASN A 139 1.80 12.83 2.87
N MET A 140 1.96 12.17 1.73
CA MET A 140 0.99 12.06 0.64
C MET A 140 0.93 10.60 0.21
N GLU A 141 -0.28 10.01 0.14
CA GLU A 141 -0.42 8.58 -0.08
C GLU A 141 -1.72 8.23 -0.82
N LEU A 142 -1.63 7.34 -1.81
CA LEU A 142 -2.75 6.62 -2.39
C LEU A 142 -2.69 5.19 -1.86
N MET A 143 -3.71 4.76 -1.11
CA MET A 143 -3.77 3.45 -0.47
C MET A 143 -4.99 2.67 -0.97
N GLY A 144 -4.77 1.49 -1.52
CA GLY A 144 -5.83 0.55 -1.85
C GLY A 144 -6.13 -0.39 -0.68
N VAL A 145 -7.40 -0.75 -0.53
CA VAL A 145 -7.88 -1.69 0.50
C VAL A 145 -8.72 -2.79 -0.12
N TYR A 146 -8.75 -3.95 0.52
CA TYR A 146 -9.42 -5.15 0.03
C TYR A 146 -10.88 -5.29 0.49
N GLU A 147 -11.36 -4.40 1.36
CA GLU A 147 -12.74 -4.36 1.86
C GLU A 147 -13.21 -2.91 2.00
N GLN A 148 -14.47 -2.67 1.64
CA GLN A 148 -15.04 -1.33 1.64
C GLN A 148 -15.10 -0.71 3.03
N GLU A 149 -15.35 -1.51 4.04
CA GLU A 149 -15.45 -1.09 5.46
C GLU A 149 -14.13 -0.52 5.98
N LEU A 150 -13.01 -0.79 5.31
CA LEU A 150 -11.69 -0.26 5.67
C LEU A 150 -11.42 1.15 5.11
N VAL A 151 -12.19 1.62 4.15
CA VAL A 151 -11.91 2.87 3.42
C VAL A 151 -11.84 4.07 4.37
N GLU A 152 -12.89 4.32 5.14
CA GLU A 152 -12.94 5.46 6.07
C GLU A 152 -12.04 5.28 7.32
N PRO A 153 -12.03 4.12 7.99
CA PRO A 153 -11.15 3.92 9.14
C PRO A 153 -9.66 4.10 8.79
N LEU A 154 -9.20 3.56 7.65
CA LEU A 154 -7.80 3.69 7.28
C LEU A 154 -7.43 5.09 6.80
N ALA A 155 -8.36 5.87 6.23
CA ALA A 155 -8.14 7.28 5.98
C ALA A 155 -7.89 8.06 7.28
N GLN A 156 -8.64 7.77 8.34
CA GLN A 156 -8.42 8.37 9.66
C GLN A 156 -7.08 7.93 10.28
N VAL A 157 -6.71 6.65 10.16
CA VAL A 157 -5.40 6.16 10.59
C VAL A 157 -4.27 6.87 9.85
N MET A 158 -4.34 6.98 8.52
CA MET A 158 -3.35 7.69 7.70
C MET A 158 -3.16 9.13 8.17
N ALA A 159 -4.24 9.85 8.42
CA ALA A 159 -4.17 11.23 8.92
C ALA A 159 -3.51 11.31 10.31
N LYS A 160 -3.83 10.38 11.24
CA LYS A 160 -3.16 10.29 12.54
C LYS A 160 -1.67 9.98 12.42
N LEU A 161 -1.26 9.24 11.39
CA LEU A 161 0.13 8.93 11.08
C LEU A 161 0.87 10.04 10.32
N GLY A 162 0.21 11.18 10.05
CA GLY A 162 0.82 12.37 9.47
C GLY A 162 0.62 12.57 7.97
N VAL A 163 -0.27 11.79 7.34
CA VAL A 163 -0.66 12.02 5.95
C VAL A 163 -1.53 13.28 5.89
N VAL A 164 -1.10 14.27 5.12
CA VAL A 164 -1.81 15.56 4.96
C VAL A 164 -2.71 15.58 3.72
N ARG A 165 -2.37 14.79 2.69
CA ARG A 165 -3.18 14.58 1.50
C ARG A 165 -3.11 13.13 1.08
N GLY A 166 -4.24 12.52 0.79
CA GLY A 166 -4.27 11.13 0.37
C GLY A 166 -5.65 10.66 -0.04
N MET A 167 -5.71 9.45 -0.52
CA MET A 167 -6.95 8.73 -0.80
C MET A 167 -6.81 7.29 -0.31
N VAL A 168 -7.84 6.79 0.35
CA VAL A 168 -8.05 5.36 0.54
C VAL A 168 -9.12 4.92 -0.45
N VAL A 169 -8.82 3.90 -1.24
CA VAL A 169 -9.67 3.48 -2.36
C VAL A 169 -10.00 1.99 -2.29
N TYR A 170 -11.19 1.64 -2.75
CA TYR A 170 -11.66 0.26 -2.88
C TYR A 170 -12.47 0.11 -4.18
N GLY A 171 -11.96 -0.68 -5.11
CA GLY A 171 -12.72 -1.09 -6.28
C GLY A 171 -13.84 -2.05 -5.88
N GLN A 172 -15.10 -1.73 -6.23
CA GLN A 172 -16.27 -2.51 -5.80
C GLN A 172 -16.34 -3.92 -6.42
N ASP A 173 -15.43 -4.23 -7.33
CA ASP A 173 -15.12 -5.56 -7.85
C ASP A 173 -14.05 -6.31 -7.03
N LYS A 174 -13.75 -5.82 -5.81
CA LYS A 174 -12.73 -6.35 -4.88
C LYS A 174 -11.29 -6.14 -5.34
N LEU A 175 -11.03 -5.03 -6.01
CA LEU A 175 -9.68 -4.54 -6.26
C LEU A 175 -9.26 -3.57 -5.17
N ASP A 176 -8.03 -3.70 -4.71
CA ASP A 176 -7.34 -2.77 -3.81
C ASP A 176 -6.67 -1.62 -4.60
N GLU A 177 -7.38 -1.12 -5.62
CA GLU A 177 -6.97 -0.02 -6.51
C GLU A 177 -8.19 0.70 -7.05
N ILE A 178 -7.98 1.82 -7.78
CA ILE A 178 -9.03 2.45 -8.57
C ILE A 178 -9.34 1.55 -9.77
N SER A 179 -10.57 1.00 -9.80
CA SER A 179 -10.96 -0.01 -10.76
C SER A 179 -11.34 0.57 -12.12
N MET A 180 -10.98 -0.16 -13.19
CA MET A 180 -11.49 0.05 -14.55
C MET A 180 -12.70 -0.84 -14.86
N SER A 181 -13.03 -1.81 -14.01
CA SER A 181 -14.16 -2.75 -14.24
C SER A 181 -15.37 -2.47 -13.36
N ALA A 182 -15.23 -1.61 -12.33
CA ALA A 182 -16.32 -1.29 -11.39
C ALA A 182 -16.22 0.15 -10.89
N PRO A 183 -17.25 0.67 -10.19
CA PRO A 183 -17.12 1.87 -9.37
C PRO A 183 -16.06 1.69 -8.29
N THR A 184 -15.48 2.78 -7.82
CA THR A 184 -14.51 2.78 -6.74
C THR A 184 -14.98 3.68 -5.60
N SER A 185 -15.06 3.12 -4.40
CA SER A 185 -15.30 3.90 -3.18
C SER A 185 -14.02 4.59 -2.75
N VAL A 186 -14.10 5.87 -2.44
CA VAL A 186 -12.96 6.74 -2.09
C VAL A 186 -13.23 7.44 -0.77
N CYS A 187 -12.23 7.50 0.11
CA CYS A 187 -12.17 8.47 1.19
C CYS A 187 -10.93 9.34 0.98
N GLU A 188 -11.13 10.60 0.61
CA GLU A 188 -10.07 11.59 0.41
C GLU A 188 -9.71 12.26 1.73
N ILE A 189 -8.41 12.44 1.94
CA ILE A 189 -7.82 13.17 3.05
C ILE A 189 -7.22 14.45 2.49
N ARG A 190 -7.61 15.61 3.06
CA ARG A 190 -7.05 16.88 2.66
C ARG A 190 -7.00 17.85 3.84
N ASP A 191 -5.79 18.22 4.27
CA ASP A 191 -5.55 19.24 5.30
C ASP A 191 -6.40 19.06 6.57
N GLY A 192 -6.56 17.79 7.02
CA GLY A 192 -7.27 17.43 8.25
C GLY A 192 -8.77 17.20 8.11
N TRP A 193 -9.35 17.29 6.93
CA TRP A 193 -10.73 16.88 6.69
C TRP A 193 -10.84 15.69 5.74
N PHE A 194 -11.99 15.04 5.75
CA PHE A 194 -12.28 13.81 5.02
C PHE A 194 -13.52 13.99 4.16
N GLN A 195 -13.48 13.41 2.97
CA GLN A 195 -14.63 13.34 2.09
C GLN A 195 -14.75 11.95 1.47
N SER A 196 -15.88 11.29 1.72
CA SER A 196 -16.20 10.00 1.07
C SER A 196 -17.06 10.25 -0.16
N TYR A 197 -16.73 9.61 -1.26
CA TYR A 197 -17.46 9.66 -2.53
C TYR A 197 -17.17 8.42 -3.37
N GLU A 198 -17.87 8.29 -4.49
CA GLU A 198 -17.67 7.25 -5.47
C GLU A 198 -17.18 7.85 -6.79
N ILE A 199 -16.27 7.14 -7.45
CA ILE A 199 -15.82 7.47 -8.79
C ILE A 199 -16.03 6.28 -9.73
N THR A 200 -16.19 6.56 -11.02
CA THR A 200 -16.33 5.54 -12.06
C THR A 200 -15.41 5.84 -13.24
N PRO A 201 -15.00 4.84 -14.04
CA PRO A 201 -14.18 5.06 -15.23
C PRO A 201 -14.79 6.04 -16.22
N GLU A 202 -16.10 6.06 -16.34
CA GLU A 202 -16.84 6.90 -17.29
C GLU A 202 -16.70 8.41 -16.98
N GLN A 203 -16.50 8.79 -15.70
CA GLN A 203 -16.25 10.19 -15.31
C GLN A 203 -14.94 10.71 -15.93
N PHE A 204 -14.00 9.82 -16.21
CA PHE A 204 -12.72 10.15 -16.84
C PHE A 204 -12.72 9.91 -18.36
N GLY A 205 -13.90 9.66 -18.96
CA GLY A 205 -14.05 9.43 -20.38
C GLY A 205 -13.59 8.05 -20.85
N TYR A 206 -13.45 7.09 -19.95
CA TYR A 206 -13.11 5.72 -20.26
C TYR A 206 -14.36 4.84 -20.39
N THR A 207 -14.29 3.86 -21.27
CA THR A 207 -15.28 2.77 -21.30
C THR A 207 -14.83 1.70 -20.34
N ARG A 208 -15.73 1.30 -19.43
CA ARG A 208 -15.48 0.22 -18.48
C ARG A 208 -15.12 -1.07 -19.21
N CYS A 209 -14.08 -1.74 -18.75
CA CYS A 209 -13.67 -3.05 -19.25
C CYS A 209 -14.15 -4.18 -18.30
N SER A 210 -13.99 -5.42 -18.71
CA SER A 210 -14.21 -6.56 -17.82
C SER A 210 -13.02 -6.74 -16.88
N LYS A 211 -13.25 -7.42 -15.74
CA LYS A 211 -12.17 -7.71 -14.79
C LYS A 211 -11.13 -8.65 -15.38
N GLU A 212 -11.55 -9.57 -16.27
CA GLU A 212 -10.69 -10.52 -16.95
C GLU A 212 -9.69 -9.83 -17.86
N GLU A 213 -10.03 -8.68 -18.45
CA GLU A 213 -9.12 -7.88 -19.27
C GLU A 213 -7.96 -7.26 -18.45
N LEU A 214 -8.15 -7.11 -17.14
CA LEU A 214 -7.13 -6.54 -16.23
C LEU A 214 -6.16 -7.60 -15.69
N VAL A 215 -6.51 -8.88 -15.82
CA VAL A 215 -5.69 -9.97 -15.28
C VAL A 215 -4.31 -10.00 -15.95
N GLY A 216 -3.29 -10.09 -15.11
CA GLY A 216 -1.90 -10.32 -15.52
C GLY A 216 -1.54 -11.80 -15.57
N GLY A 217 -0.24 -12.08 -15.52
CA GLY A 217 0.33 -13.43 -15.53
C GLY A 217 1.50 -13.57 -14.57
N THR A 218 2.55 -14.25 -15.01
CA THR A 218 3.81 -14.35 -14.28
C THR A 218 4.48 -12.98 -14.12
N PRO A 219 5.48 -12.82 -13.24
CA PRO A 219 6.25 -11.58 -13.15
C PRO A 219 6.83 -11.12 -14.48
N GLU A 220 7.32 -12.04 -15.31
CA GLU A 220 7.88 -11.76 -16.64
C GLU A 220 6.82 -11.26 -17.62
N GLU A 221 5.65 -11.91 -17.64
CA GLU A 221 4.51 -11.48 -18.46
C GLU A 221 4.01 -10.10 -18.03
N ASN A 222 3.91 -9.86 -16.72
CA ASN A 222 3.52 -8.55 -16.18
C ASN A 222 4.56 -7.46 -16.46
N ALA A 223 5.84 -7.81 -16.47
CA ALA A 223 6.90 -6.89 -16.86
C ALA A 223 6.79 -6.48 -18.36
N GLU A 224 6.43 -7.42 -19.23
CA GLU A 224 6.23 -7.09 -20.65
C GLU A 224 4.98 -6.24 -20.85
N ILE A 225 3.84 -6.58 -20.20
CA ILE A 225 2.62 -5.74 -20.19
C ILE A 225 2.96 -4.31 -19.74
N THR A 226 3.77 -4.17 -18.67
CA THR A 226 4.20 -2.85 -18.18
C THR A 226 4.99 -2.08 -19.24
N LYS A 227 5.92 -2.73 -19.96
CA LYS A 227 6.68 -2.11 -21.04
C LYS A 227 5.80 -1.70 -22.22
N GLU A 228 4.85 -2.55 -22.63
CA GLU A 228 3.88 -2.25 -23.68
C GLU A 228 3.04 -1.01 -23.35
N ILE A 229 2.55 -0.92 -22.09
CA ILE A 229 1.85 0.28 -21.61
C ILE A 229 2.75 1.51 -21.72
N LEU A 230 3.97 1.44 -21.18
CA LEU A 230 4.89 2.59 -21.14
C LEU A 230 5.44 3.00 -22.51
N ARG A 231 5.43 2.09 -23.52
CA ARG A 231 5.72 2.39 -24.92
C ARG A 231 4.52 2.95 -25.68
N GLY A 232 3.32 2.93 -25.05
CA GLY A 232 2.08 3.33 -25.70
C GLY A 232 1.53 2.31 -26.72
N GLU A 233 2.00 1.07 -26.67
CA GLU A 233 1.56 -0.05 -27.50
C GLU A 233 0.25 -0.65 -26.97
N GLU A 234 0.14 -0.87 -25.65
CA GLU A 234 -1.11 -1.22 -24.97
C GLU A 234 -1.94 0.05 -24.73
N ARG A 235 -3.18 0.06 -25.26
CA ARG A 235 -4.10 1.21 -25.17
C ARG A 235 -5.49 0.87 -24.58
N GLY A 236 -5.67 -0.36 -24.12
CA GLY A 236 -6.92 -0.87 -23.57
C GLY A 236 -7.09 -0.61 -22.08
N GLY A 237 -7.85 -1.49 -21.42
CA GLY A 237 -8.22 -1.37 -20.01
C GLY A 237 -7.05 -1.30 -19.05
N LYS A 238 -5.95 -2.04 -19.31
CA LYS A 238 -4.76 -2.05 -18.46
C LYS A 238 -4.08 -0.67 -18.43
N ARG A 239 -3.90 -0.04 -19.60
CA ARG A 239 -3.37 1.34 -19.67
C ARG A 239 -4.30 2.33 -18.96
N CYS A 240 -5.60 2.22 -19.15
CA CYS A 240 -6.57 3.10 -18.50
C CYS A 240 -6.52 2.95 -16.97
N ALA A 241 -6.39 1.73 -16.44
CA ALA A 241 -6.22 1.47 -15.02
C ALA A 241 -4.95 2.15 -14.47
N VAL A 242 -3.81 2.03 -15.18
CA VAL A 242 -2.57 2.74 -14.81
C VAL A 242 -2.78 4.25 -14.81
N CYS A 243 -3.44 4.82 -15.83
CA CYS A 243 -3.69 6.26 -15.90
C CYS A 243 -4.61 6.76 -14.79
N LEU A 244 -5.63 5.99 -14.40
CA LEU A 244 -6.53 6.35 -13.27
C LEU A 244 -5.75 6.44 -11.95
N ASN A 245 -4.99 5.40 -11.61
CA ASN A 245 -4.24 5.35 -10.36
C ASN A 245 -3.08 6.38 -10.35
N ALA A 246 -2.36 6.53 -11.46
CA ALA A 246 -1.34 7.57 -11.61
C ALA A 246 -1.95 8.99 -11.55
N GLY A 247 -3.10 9.20 -12.16
CA GLY A 247 -3.82 10.48 -12.13
C GLY A 247 -4.24 10.88 -10.72
N ALA A 248 -4.74 9.92 -9.92
CA ALA A 248 -5.03 10.13 -8.51
C ALA A 248 -3.77 10.54 -7.73
N ALA A 249 -2.64 9.84 -7.94
CA ALA A 249 -1.37 10.18 -7.31
C ALA A 249 -0.86 11.58 -7.70
N ILE A 250 -1.00 11.99 -8.97
CA ILE A 250 -0.65 13.32 -9.47
C ILE A 250 -1.53 14.40 -8.80
N TYR A 251 -2.83 14.15 -8.66
CA TYR A 251 -3.76 15.03 -7.96
C TYR A 251 -3.42 15.14 -6.47
N ILE A 252 -3.21 14.03 -5.77
CA ILE A 252 -2.79 14.00 -4.36
C ILE A 252 -1.51 14.82 -4.17
N ALA A 253 -0.54 14.69 -5.07
CA ALA A 253 0.71 15.45 -5.04
C ALA A 253 0.54 16.96 -5.34
N GLY A 254 -0.68 17.44 -5.61
CA GLY A 254 -0.96 18.83 -5.92
C GLY A 254 -0.40 19.32 -7.26
N LYS A 255 -0.14 18.41 -8.17
CA LYS A 255 0.35 18.71 -9.53
C LYS A 255 -0.79 18.92 -10.53
N ALA A 256 -2.00 18.54 -10.18
CA ALA A 256 -3.24 18.74 -10.91
C ALA A 256 -4.29 19.37 -9.99
N GLN A 257 -5.22 20.14 -10.56
CA GLN A 257 -6.31 20.80 -9.83
C GLN A 257 -7.49 19.85 -9.57
N SER A 258 -7.63 18.82 -10.39
CA SER A 258 -8.63 17.77 -10.26
C SER A 258 -8.03 16.39 -10.62
N MET A 259 -8.75 15.34 -10.27
CA MET A 259 -8.34 13.98 -10.64
C MET A 259 -8.41 13.78 -12.15
N GLU A 260 -9.39 14.40 -12.85
CA GLU A 260 -9.51 14.35 -14.31
C GLU A 260 -8.27 14.97 -14.99
N GLU A 261 -7.81 16.12 -14.51
CA GLU A 261 -6.58 16.74 -14.99
C GLU A 261 -5.37 15.82 -14.74
N GLY A 262 -5.30 15.22 -13.55
CA GLY A 262 -4.25 14.25 -13.20
C GLY A 262 -4.22 13.05 -14.15
N VAL A 263 -5.39 12.52 -14.51
CA VAL A 263 -5.51 11.41 -15.49
C VAL A 263 -5.00 11.84 -16.87
N ARG A 264 -5.39 13.05 -17.36
CA ARG A 264 -4.88 13.58 -18.65
C ARG A 264 -3.36 13.77 -18.62
N MET A 265 -2.82 14.23 -17.50
CA MET A 265 -1.36 14.32 -17.32
C MET A 265 -0.68 12.95 -17.34
N ALA A 266 -1.27 11.94 -16.71
CA ALA A 266 -0.74 10.57 -16.74
C ALA A 266 -0.72 10.00 -18.16
N GLU A 267 -1.82 10.16 -18.92
CA GLU A 267 -1.88 9.78 -20.33
C GLU A 267 -0.76 10.43 -21.15
N GLN A 268 -0.59 11.74 -20.99
CA GLN A 268 0.44 12.51 -21.70
C GLN A 268 1.86 12.04 -21.34
N ILE A 269 2.13 11.75 -20.05
CA ILE A 269 3.44 11.29 -19.57
C ILE A 269 3.80 9.93 -20.19
N ILE A 270 2.82 9.07 -20.41
CA ILE A 270 3.03 7.78 -21.11
C ILE A 270 3.24 8.04 -22.61
N ASP A 271 2.35 8.82 -23.24
CA ASP A 271 2.35 9.03 -24.70
C ASP A 271 3.60 9.77 -25.19
N ASP A 272 4.21 10.63 -24.39
CA ASP A 272 5.46 11.33 -24.73
C ASP A 272 6.75 10.58 -24.30
N GLY A 273 6.61 9.37 -23.74
CA GLY A 273 7.72 8.48 -23.38
C GLY A 273 8.46 8.84 -22.09
N ARG A 274 8.01 9.85 -21.34
CA ARG A 274 8.65 10.23 -20.06
C ARG A 274 8.58 9.11 -19.02
N ALA A 275 7.49 8.35 -18.98
CA ALA A 275 7.32 7.24 -18.05
C ALA A 275 8.29 6.11 -18.36
N LEU A 276 8.44 5.71 -19.64
CA LEU A 276 9.41 4.70 -20.07
C LEU A 276 10.84 5.12 -19.72
N LYS A 277 11.21 6.36 -20.07
CA LYS A 277 12.52 6.91 -19.74
C LYS A 277 12.81 6.90 -18.24
N LYS A 278 11.79 7.13 -17.39
CA LYS A 278 11.93 7.07 -15.94
C LYS A 278 12.20 5.63 -15.47
N LEU A 279 11.53 4.63 -16.06
CA LEU A 279 11.81 3.22 -15.78
C LEU A 279 13.25 2.85 -16.17
N GLU A 280 13.69 3.23 -17.36
CA GLU A 280 15.06 2.96 -17.83
C GLU A 280 16.10 3.58 -16.89
N GLN A 281 15.88 4.83 -16.47
CA GLN A 281 16.72 5.51 -15.48
C GLN A 281 16.72 4.77 -14.15
N PHE A 282 15.57 4.31 -13.67
CA PHE A 282 15.47 3.58 -12.42
C PHE A 282 16.20 2.23 -12.49
N VAL A 283 16.08 1.50 -13.60
CA VAL A 283 16.82 0.25 -13.85
C VAL A 283 18.34 0.51 -13.81
N GLU A 284 18.82 1.54 -14.50
CA GLU A 284 20.25 1.88 -14.54
C GLU A 284 20.78 2.27 -13.14
N GLU A 285 20.11 3.22 -12.47
CA GLU A 285 20.59 3.77 -11.20
C GLU A 285 20.46 2.76 -10.04
N SER A 286 19.46 1.87 -10.08
CA SER A 286 19.31 0.83 -9.04
C SER A 286 20.46 -0.18 -9.05
N ARG A 287 21.22 -0.30 -10.15
CA ARG A 287 22.30 -1.27 -10.33
C ARG A 287 23.70 -0.71 -9.98
N LYS A 288 23.79 0.59 -9.79
CA LYS A 288 25.03 1.24 -9.31
C LYS A 288 25.20 1.05 -7.80
#